data_6f98c037ac11f37908fafcb00108ab4c
#
_entry.id   6f98c037ac11f37908fafcb00108ab4c
#
_cell.length_a   1.000
_cell.length_b   1.000
_cell.length_c   1.000
_cell.angle_alpha   90.00
_cell.angle_beta   90.00
_cell.angle_gamma   90.00
#
_symmetry.space_group_name_H-M   'P 1'
#
loop_
_entity.id
_entity.type
_entity.pdbx_description
1 polymer ?
#
loop_
_entity_poly.entity_id
_entity_poly.type
_entity_poly.pdbx_seq_one_letter_code
_entity_poly.pdbx_strand_id
1 'polypeptide(L)'
;MSKESWGANLWHILHVIAKSFPEKPTINDKNTAYQLVKYLATILPCQQCQKHYMSNFTKVPPNLKSGKEFFIWTVKIHNSVNKLNNSKTYTPVQAFNITPNVLNSTKCQPLFLIL
;
A
#
# COMPACT_ATOMS: atom_id res chain seq x y z
N MET A 1 12.40 -12.50 -11.85
CA MET A 1 12.39 -11.37 -10.91
C MET A 1 12.30 -11.90 -9.50
N SER A 2 13.19 -11.46 -8.62
CA SER A 2 13.21 -11.92 -7.24
C SER A 2 12.05 -11.32 -6.43
N LYS A 3 11.69 -12.00 -5.34
CA LYS A 3 10.64 -11.52 -4.42
C LYS A 3 10.96 -10.13 -3.88
N GLU A 4 12.21 -9.85 -3.59
CA GLU A 4 12.65 -8.55 -3.09
C GLU A 4 12.38 -7.45 -4.13
N SER A 5 12.57 -7.74 -5.40
CA SER A 5 12.37 -6.78 -6.48
C SER A 5 10.90 -6.44 -6.70
N TRP A 6 10.04 -7.45 -6.88
CA TRP A 6 8.61 -7.16 -7.10
C TRP A 6 7.94 -6.66 -5.83
N GLY A 7 8.39 -7.12 -4.65
CA GLY A 7 7.82 -6.67 -3.38
C GLY A 7 8.04 -5.20 -3.13
N ALA A 8 9.25 -4.70 -3.38
CA ALA A 8 9.56 -3.28 -3.24
C ALA A 8 8.68 -2.43 -4.16
N ASN A 9 8.49 -2.87 -5.39
CA ASN A 9 7.64 -2.16 -6.36
C ASN A 9 6.17 -2.17 -5.91
N LEU A 10 5.68 -3.29 -5.40
CA LEU A 10 4.32 -3.39 -4.90
C LEU A 10 4.09 -2.43 -3.73
N TRP A 11 4.99 -2.41 -2.75
CA TRP A 11 4.87 -1.50 -1.61
C TRP A 11 4.90 -0.04 -2.05
N HIS A 12 5.76 0.29 -3.00
CA HIS A 12 5.82 1.65 -3.54
C HIS A 12 4.47 2.06 -4.12
N ILE A 13 3.87 1.21 -4.94
CA ILE A 13 2.56 1.49 -5.55
C ILE A 13 1.48 1.62 -4.48
N LEU A 14 1.46 0.76 -3.49
CA LEU A 14 0.47 0.84 -2.42
C LEU A 14 0.59 2.13 -1.62
N HIS A 15 1.81 2.58 -1.32
CA HIS A 15 2.02 3.83 -0.63
C HIS A 15 1.58 5.03 -1.47
N VAL A 16 1.85 5.02 -2.77
CA VAL A 16 1.41 6.09 -3.69
C VAL A 16 -0.11 6.15 -3.74
N ILE A 17 -0.78 5.00 -3.87
CA ILE A 17 -2.24 4.93 -3.88
C ILE A 17 -2.81 5.48 -2.58
N ALA A 18 -2.26 5.06 -1.45
CA ALA A 18 -2.76 5.49 -0.14
C ALA A 18 -2.52 6.98 0.10
N LYS A 19 -1.36 7.50 -0.30
CA LYS A 19 -1.06 8.93 -0.19
C LYS A 19 -2.00 9.77 -1.06
N SER A 20 -2.49 9.21 -2.14
CA SER A 20 -3.42 9.86 -3.08
C SER A 20 -4.90 9.67 -2.71
N PHE A 21 -5.19 8.85 -1.70
CA PHE A 21 -6.56 8.56 -1.29
C PHE A 21 -7.21 9.81 -0.68
N PRO A 22 -8.51 10.06 -0.96
CA PRO A 22 -9.19 11.26 -0.46
C PRO A 22 -9.18 11.38 1.06
N GLU A 23 -9.05 12.59 1.59
CA GLU A 23 -9.17 12.84 3.03
C GLU A 23 -10.58 12.59 3.53
N LYS A 24 -11.58 12.82 2.67
CA LYS A 24 -13.00 12.55 2.96
C LYS A 24 -13.53 11.56 1.94
N PRO A 25 -13.14 10.28 2.04
CA PRO A 25 -13.53 9.30 1.04
C PRO A 25 -15.04 9.02 1.07
N THR A 26 -15.58 8.76 -0.12
CA THR A 26 -16.96 8.29 -0.23
C THR A 26 -17.06 6.82 0.18
N ILE A 27 -18.27 6.32 0.36
CA ILE A 27 -18.50 4.88 0.60
C ILE A 27 -17.91 4.05 -0.54
N ASN A 28 -18.09 4.51 -1.78
CA ASN A 28 -17.54 3.82 -2.94
C ASN A 28 -16.01 3.80 -2.92
N ASP A 29 -15.37 4.91 -2.56
CA ASP A 29 -13.91 4.97 -2.41
C ASP A 29 -13.43 3.92 -1.40
N LYS A 30 -14.10 3.85 -0.24
CA LYS A 30 -13.74 2.90 0.81
C LYS A 30 -13.91 1.46 0.38
N ASN A 31 -15.03 1.15 -0.29
CA ASN A 31 -15.29 -0.20 -0.77
C ASN A 31 -14.24 -0.63 -1.79
N THR A 32 -13.90 0.26 -2.72
CA THR A 32 -12.90 -0.04 -3.75
C THR A 32 -11.53 -0.28 -3.13
N ALA A 33 -11.10 0.59 -2.22
CA ALA A 33 -9.81 0.43 -1.55
C ALA A 33 -9.78 -0.85 -0.70
N TYR A 34 -10.86 -1.15 0.01
CA TYR A 34 -10.96 -2.37 0.81
C TYR A 34 -10.82 -3.62 -0.07
N GLN A 35 -11.52 -3.66 -1.19
CA GLN A 35 -11.45 -4.81 -2.11
C GLN A 35 -10.04 -4.97 -2.67
N LEU A 36 -9.40 -3.88 -3.07
CA LEU A 36 -8.03 -3.93 -3.58
C LEU A 36 -7.10 -4.58 -2.57
N VAL A 37 -7.05 -4.06 -1.34
CA VAL A 37 -6.10 -4.56 -0.34
C VAL A 37 -6.46 -5.95 0.17
N LYS A 38 -7.75 -6.30 0.17
CA LYS A 38 -8.20 -7.64 0.56
C LYS A 38 -7.75 -8.70 -0.46
N TYR A 39 -7.95 -8.43 -1.74
CA TYR A 39 -7.65 -9.41 -2.77
C TYR A 39 -6.16 -9.62 -3.00
N LEU A 40 -5.32 -8.70 -2.56
CA LEU A 40 -3.87 -8.95 -2.59
C LEU A 40 -3.50 -10.24 -1.85
N ALA A 41 -4.23 -10.58 -0.80
CA ALA A 41 -3.98 -11.81 -0.04
C ALA A 41 -4.09 -13.07 -0.88
N THR A 42 -4.86 -13.04 -1.97
CA THR A 42 -5.12 -14.22 -2.81
C THR A 42 -4.33 -14.21 -4.12
N ILE A 43 -3.68 -13.10 -4.46
CA ILE A 43 -3.05 -12.93 -5.77
C ILE A 43 -1.54 -12.69 -5.71
N LEU A 44 -0.98 -12.45 -4.53
CA LEU A 44 0.47 -12.28 -4.41
C LEU A 44 1.19 -13.51 -4.96
N PRO A 45 2.27 -13.33 -5.75
CA PRO A 45 2.95 -14.45 -6.40
C PRO A 45 3.88 -15.22 -5.44
N CYS A 46 3.42 -15.50 -4.23
CA CYS A 46 4.17 -16.20 -3.19
C CYS A 46 3.17 -16.68 -2.14
N GLN A 47 3.06 -17.99 -1.93
CA GLN A 47 2.07 -18.53 -1.00
C GLN A 47 2.34 -18.10 0.45
N GLN A 48 3.60 -18.08 0.87
CA GLN A 48 3.95 -17.60 2.21
C GLN A 48 3.60 -16.12 2.38
N CYS A 49 3.81 -15.32 1.34
CA CYS A 49 3.45 -13.91 1.34
C CYS A 49 1.94 -13.73 1.47
N GLN A 50 1.16 -14.56 0.78
CA GLN A 50 -0.31 -14.53 0.87
C GLN A 50 -0.77 -14.83 2.31
N LYS A 51 -0.23 -15.88 2.92
CA LYS A 51 -0.60 -16.26 4.29
C LYS A 51 -0.23 -15.18 5.29
N HIS A 52 0.98 -14.64 5.18
CA HIS A 52 1.45 -13.58 6.07
C HIS A 52 0.62 -12.31 5.91
N TYR A 53 0.34 -11.92 4.67
CA TYR A 53 -0.49 -10.75 4.39
C TYR A 53 -1.90 -10.93 4.95
N MET A 54 -2.52 -12.10 4.74
CA MET A 54 -3.86 -12.38 5.27
C MET A 54 -3.87 -12.32 6.79
N SER A 55 -2.85 -12.86 7.45
CA SER A 55 -2.74 -12.80 8.90
C SER A 55 -2.68 -11.34 9.39
N ASN A 56 -1.86 -10.50 8.75
CA ASN A 56 -1.76 -9.09 9.09
C ASN A 56 -3.07 -8.35 8.82
N PHE A 57 -3.69 -8.62 7.68
CA PHE A 57 -4.97 -8.01 7.32
C PHE A 57 -6.05 -8.32 8.35
N THR A 58 -6.09 -9.55 8.83
CA THR A 58 -7.07 -9.98 9.82
C THR A 58 -6.83 -9.33 11.18
N LYS A 59 -5.56 -9.25 11.60
CA LYS A 59 -5.19 -8.65 12.89
C LYS A 59 -5.33 -7.14 12.89
N VAL A 60 -4.99 -6.50 11.78
CA VAL A 60 -4.98 -5.05 11.63
C VAL A 60 -5.66 -4.70 10.32
N PRO A 61 -7.01 -4.71 10.28
CA PRO A 61 -7.73 -4.36 9.06
C PRO A 61 -7.49 -2.91 8.66
N PRO A 62 -7.60 -2.59 7.36
CA PRO A 62 -7.32 -1.24 6.89
C PRO A 62 -8.28 -0.22 7.50
N ASN A 63 -7.72 0.91 7.90
CA ASN A 63 -8.49 2.06 8.35
C ASN A 63 -8.65 3.01 7.17
N LEU A 64 -9.86 3.09 6.64
CA LEU A 64 -10.17 3.86 5.43
C LEU A 64 -10.96 5.13 5.73
N LYS A 65 -10.90 5.61 6.97
CA LYS A 65 -11.58 6.84 7.37
C LYS A 65 -11.11 8.06 6.58
N SER A 66 -9.83 8.09 6.25
CA SER A 66 -9.19 9.20 5.53
C SER A 66 -7.96 8.70 4.80
N GLY A 67 -7.46 9.51 3.87
CA GLY A 67 -6.20 9.21 3.21
C GLY A 67 -5.05 9.05 4.18
N LYS A 68 -4.99 9.90 5.20
CA LYS A 68 -3.98 9.80 6.25
C LYS A 68 -4.03 8.45 6.96
N GLU A 69 -5.21 8.00 7.37
CA GLU A 69 -5.35 6.72 8.07
C GLU A 69 -5.01 5.54 7.18
N PHE A 70 -5.41 5.60 5.93
CA PHE A 70 -5.08 4.56 4.96
C PHE A 70 -3.56 4.48 4.75
N PHE A 71 -2.90 5.63 4.59
CA PHE A 71 -1.45 5.67 4.43
C PHE A 71 -0.74 5.07 5.65
N ILE A 72 -1.14 5.46 6.85
CA ILE A 72 -0.58 4.92 8.10
C ILE A 72 -0.72 3.40 8.14
N TRP A 73 -1.87 2.88 7.71
CA TRP A 73 -2.09 1.44 7.67
C TRP A 73 -1.11 0.74 6.72
N THR A 74 -0.88 1.29 5.52
CA THR A 74 0.07 0.69 4.56
C THR A 74 1.48 0.65 5.15
N VAL A 75 1.90 1.68 5.85
CA VAL A 75 3.21 1.72 6.50
C VAL A 75 3.30 0.66 7.60
N LYS A 76 2.24 0.51 8.39
CA LYS A 76 2.18 -0.44 9.48
C LYS A 76 2.35 -1.88 8.97
N ILE A 77 1.62 -2.24 7.92
CA ILE A 77 1.71 -3.58 7.32
C ILE A 77 3.09 -3.80 6.69
N HIS A 78 3.61 -2.80 5.98
CA HIS A 78 4.95 -2.89 5.38
C HIS A 78 6.03 -3.09 6.45
N ASN A 79 5.97 -2.34 7.54
CA ASN A 79 6.91 -2.50 8.64
C ASN A 79 6.84 -3.89 9.27
N SER A 80 5.66 -4.48 9.34
CA SER A 80 5.50 -5.84 9.84
C SER A 80 6.27 -6.85 8.99
N VAL A 81 6.21 -6.71 7.66
CA VAL A 81 6.98 -7.55 6.74
C VAL A 81 8.47 -7.28 6.88
N ASN A 82 8.86 -6.01 6.97
CA ASN A 82 10.27 -5.63 7.08
C ASN A 82 10.91 -6.19 8.36
N LYS A 83 10.17 -6.21 9.46
CA LYS A 83 10.67 -6.81 10.71
C LYS A 83 10.96 -8.30 10.54
N LEU A 84 10.10 -9.03 9.85
CA LEU A 84 10.33 -10.46 9.60
C LEU A 84 11.59 -10.70 8.75
N ASN A 85 11.87 -9.78 7.83
CA ASN A 85 13.00 -9.91 6.92
C ASN A 85 14.27 -9.23 7.44
N ASN A 86 14.25 -8.74 8.69
CA ASN A 86 15.35 -7.96 9.28
C ASN A 86 15.70 -6.73 8.45
N SER A 87 14.72 -6.16 7.77
CA SER A 87 14.87 -4.96 6.97
C SER A 87 14.50 -3.73 7.78
N LYS A 88 14.98 -2.56 7.32
CA LYS A 88 14.71 -1.29 7.98
C LYS A 88 13.22 -0.98 7.99
N THR A 89 12.75 -0.46 9.13
CA THR A 89 11.38 0.05 9.28
C THR A 89 11.38 1.58 9.21
N TYR A 90 10.21 2.14 8.90
CA TYR A 90 10.03 3.59 8.75
C TYR A 90 8.86 4.05 9.60
N THR A 91 8.96 5.29 10.12
CA THR A 91 7.78 5.93 10.70
C THR A 91 6.84 6.38 9.59
N PRO A 92 5.55 6.60 9.89
CA PRO A 92 4.63 7.14 8.89
C PRO A 92 5.10 8.46 8.29
N VAL A 93 5.70 9.34 9.08
CA VAL A 93 6.22 10.63 8.59
C VAL A 93 7.37 10.41 7.61
N GLN A 94 8.33 9.54 7.95
CA GLN A 94 9.43 9.22 7.05
C GLN A 94 8.93 8.64 5.73
N ALA A 95 8.02 7.67 5.81
CA ALA A 95 7.45 7.04 4.62
C ALA A 95 6.67 8.05 3.76
N PHE A 96 5.91 8.93 4.39
CA PHE A 96 5.14 9.96 3.69
C PHE A 96 6.05 10.91 2.91
N ASN A 97 7.18 11.31 3.51
CA ASN A 97 8.09 12.26 2.87
C ASN A 97 8.81 11.67 1.67
N ILE A 98 9.10 10.36 1.67
CA ILE A 98 9.77 9.71 0.55
C ILE A 98 8.81 9.20 -0.52
N THR A 99 7.50 9.17 -0.25
CA THR A 99 6.49 8.72 -1.22
C THR A 99 6.11 9.89 -2.12
N PRO A 100 6.14 9.72 -3.46
CA PRO A 100 5.77 10.78 -4.39
C PRO A 100 4.33 11.26 -4.18
N ASN A 101 4.10 12.55 -4.35
CA ASN A 101 2.77 13.14 -4.37
C ASN A 101 2.34 13.32 -5.83
N VAL A 102 1.43 12.46 -6.29
CA VAL A 102 1.00 12.45 -7.70
C VAL A 102 -0.25 13.30 -7.94
N LEU A 103 -0.98 13.67 -6.89
CA LEU A 103 -2.20 14.47 -7.04
C LEU A 103 -1.93 15.86 -7.59
N ASN A 104 -0.76 16.42 -7.30
CA ASN A 104 -0.37 17.75 -7.74
C ASN A 104 0.34 17.75 -9.09
N SER A 105 0.45 16.59 -9.75
CA SER A 105 1.09 16.49 -11.05
C SER A 105 0.16 17.04 -12.13
N THR A 106 0.63 18.05 -12.87
CA THR A 106 -0.10 18.57 -14.03
C THR A 106 0.23 17.79 -15.30
N LYS A 107 1.14 16.82 -15.21
CA LYS A 107 1.63 16.02 -16.33
C LYS A 107 1.23 14.55 -16.24
N CYS A 108 0.09 14.29 -15.60
CA CYS A 108 -0.40 12.92 -15.52
C CYS A 108 -0.80 12.44 -16.91
N GLN A 109 -0.16 11.38 -17.38
CA GLN A 109 -0.45 10.77 -18.67
C GLN A 109 -1.10 9.40 -18.46
N PRO A 110 -1.88 8.94 -19.44
CA PRO A 110 -2.42 7.57 -19.37
C PRO A 110 -1.29 6.56 -19.19
N LEU A 111 -1.51 5.56 -18.35
CA LEU A 111 -0.52 4.57 -17.99
C LEU A 111 0.09 3.87 -19.22
N PHE A 112 -0.72 3.63 -20.24
CA PHE A 112 -0.28 2.93 -21.44
C PHE A 112 0.81 3.67 -22.22
N LEU A 113 0.90 4.99 -22.07
CA LEU A 113 1.91 5.78 -22.77
C LEU A 113 3.28 5.71 -22.08
N ILE A 114 3.34 5.20 -20.86
CA ILE A 114 4.58 5.10 -20.08
C ILE A 114 5.34 3.82 -20.44
N LEU A 115 4.61 2.82 -20.87
CA LEU A 115 5.20 1.53 -21.22
C LEU A 115 5.92 1.57 -22.55
#